data_a32093dbda5016a3e2c7ea139b0d8bc1
#
_entry.id   a32093dbda5016a3e2c7ea139b0d8bc1
#
_cell.length_a   1.000
_cell.length_b   1.000
_cell.length_c   1.000
_cell.angle_alpha   90.00
_cell.angle_beta   90.00
_cell.angle_gamma   90.00
#
_symmetry.space_group_name_H-M   'P 1'
#
loop_
_entity.id
_entity.type
_entity.pdbx_description
1 polymer ?
#
loop_
_entity_poly.entity_id
_entity_poly.type
_entity_poly.pdbx_seq_one_letter_code
_entity_poly.pdbx_strand_id
1 'polypeptide(L)'
;MPETFAYYEKIEKEHDNVKVVYWEAGFNYSTINNFGFKFAKGDYIMLLNNDVELITPDIFQSMLGLCMRPEVGIVGAKLLYNDHTVQHAGVLVGAGGLADHVFKGIHEDDPGYMGRAISSQDVSAVTAACLLVKRSVYEEVGGLEDEFQVAFNDVDFCLKVRKAGYLIVYDADVKLFHYESKSRGMEDTTERFIRFGNEMMLLNSKWDILSTFVDPYYNPNLSYLEYYKINHTIKEARKKQLIARGEYSAPKK
;
A
#
# COMPACT_ATOMS: atom_id res chain seq x y z
N MET A 1 4.41 27.07 -6.15
CA MET A 1 4.10 28.05 -7.20
C MET A 1 3.08 29.03 -6.63
N PRO A 2 3.08 30.33 -6.98
CA PRO A 2 2.14 31.32 -6.37
C PRO A 2 0.67 30.93 -6.53
N GLU A 3 0.30 30.36 -7.67
CA GLU A 3 -1.05 29.91 -7.99
C GLU A 3 -1.56 28.80 -7.04
N THR A 4 -0.68 27.90 -6.64
CA THR A 4 -1.01 26.81 -5.69
C THR A 4 -1.34 27.37 -4.31
N PHE A 5 -0.56 28.35 -3.83
CA PHE A 5 -0.83 28.97 -2.52
C PHE A 5 -2.13 29.80 -2.55
N ALA A 6 -2.39 30.53 -3.62
CA ALA A 6 -3.64 31.28 -3.81
C ALA A 6 -4.85 30.32 -3.84
N TYR A 7 -4.72 29.15 -4.44
CA TYR A 7 -5.75 28.12 -4.44
C TYR A 7 -5.99 27.58 -3.01
N TYR A 8 -4.93 27.27 -2.27
CA TYR A 8 -5.04 26.78 -0.89
C TYR A 8 -5.73 27.80 0.04
N GLU A 9 -5.36 29.09 -0.06
CA GLU A 9 -6.02 30.16 0.70
C GLU A 9 -7.51 30.29 0.34
N LYS A 10 -7.85 30.08 -0.94
CA LYS A 10 -9.22 30.12 -1.41
C LYS A 10 -10.06 28.99 -0.82
N ILE A 11 -9.62 27.73 -0.96
CA ILE A 11 -10.39 26.57 -0.49
C ILE A 11 -10.54 26.56 1.04
N GLU A 12 -9.53 27.01 1.79
CA GLU A 12 -9.62 27.11 3.25
C GLU A 12 -10.65 28.18 3.69
N LYS A 13 -10.81 29.27 2.92
CA LYS A 13 -11.83 30.28 3.17
C LYS A 13 -13.24 29.85 2.75
N GLU A 14 -13.35 29.03 1.72
CA GLU A 14 -14.64 28.59 1.17
C GLU A 14 -15.21 27.36 1.90
N HIS A 15 -14.38 26.62 2.66
CA HIS A 15 -14.76 25.35 3.28
C HIS A 15 -14.25 25.25 4.73
N ASP A 16 -15.14 25.35 5.70
CA ASP A 16 -14.81 25.28 7.13
C ASP A 16 -14.19 23.96 7.59
N ASN A 17 -14.38 22.89 6.81
CA ASN A 17 -13.81 21.56 7.04
C ASN A 17 -12.44 21.34 6.38
N VAL A 18 -11.92 22.33 5.65
CA VAL A 18 -10.59 22.30 5.05
C VAL A 18 -9.62 23.08 5.92
N LYS A 19 -8.46 22.50 6.17
CA LYS A 19 -7.34 23.14 6.86
C LYS A 19 -6.05 22.93 6.09
N VAL A 20 -5.40 24.02 5.71
CA VAL A 20 -4.09 23.99 5.08
C VAL A 20 -3.01 24.08 6.16
N VAL A 21 -2.08 23.14 6.15
CA VAL A 21 -0.92 23.12 7.04
C VAL A 21 0.36 23.06 6.23
N TYR A 22 1.37 23.81 6.62
CA TYR A 22 2.63 23.92 5.90
C TYR A 22 3.71 23.10 6.58
N TRP A 23 4.45 22.33 5.75
CA TRP A 23 5.61 21.57 6.17
C TRP A 23 6.87 22.26 5.66
N GLU A 24 7.73 22.72 6.56
CA GLU A 24 8.91 23.55 6.24
C GLU A 24 10.19 22.74 6.03
N ALA A 25 10.19 21.45 6.40
CA ALA A 25 11.33 20.57 6.20
C ALA A 25 11.32 19.93 4.80
N GLY A 26 12.38 19.18 4.48
CA GLY A 26 12.48 18.45 3.21
C GLY A 26 11.38 17.42 3.02
N PHE A 27 11.20 16.95 1.79
CA PHE A 27 10.18 15.95 1.47
C PHE A 27 10.50 14.61 2.16
N ASN A 28 9.54 14.15 2.94
CA ASN A 28 9.48 12.80 3.50
C ASN A 28 7.99 12.44 3.66
N TYR A 29 7.53 11.46 2.89
CA TYR A 29 6.12 11.09 2.87
C TYR A 29 5.60 10.72 4.27
N SER A 30 6.37 9.92 5.02
CA SER A 30 5.98 9.46 6.34
C SER A 30 5.86 10.61 7.34
N THR A 31 6.87 11.46 7.43
CA THR A 31 6.85 12.59 8.38
C THR A 31 5.79 13.63 8.04
N ILE A 32 5.55 13.90 6.75
CA ILE A 32 4.49 14.83 6.30
C ILE A 32 3.11 14.31 6.70
N ASN A 33 2.84 13.01 6.48
CA ASN A 33 1.55 12.41 6.86
C ASN A 33 1.39 12.30 8.38
N ASN A 34 2.44 11.92 9.12
CA ASN A 34 2.44 11.95 10.59
C ASN A 34 2.21 13.36 11.14
N PHE A 35 2.76 14.39 10.49
CA PHE A 35 2.50 15.78 10.83
C PHE A 35 1.05 16.16 10.54
N GLY A 36 0.52 15.86 9.35
CA GLY A 36 -0.86 16.12 8.96
C GLY A 36 -1.87 15.43 9.87
N PHE A 37 -1.58 14.21 10.30
CA PHE A 37 -2.40 13.45 11.26
C PHE A 37 -2.73 14.23 12.53
N LYS A 38 -1.82 15.05 13.05
CA LYS A 38 -2.01 15.86 14.27
C LYS A 38 -3.15 16.86 14.15
N PHE A 39 -3.53 17.24 12.94
CA PHE A 39 -4.61 18.20 12.66
C PHE A 39 -5.92 17.52 12.25
N ALA A 40 -5.88 16.27 11.85
CA ALA A 40 -7.07 15.49 11.52
C ALA A 40 -7.90 15.24 12.80
N LYS A 41 -9.24 15.24 12.68
CA LYS A 41 -10.17 15.08 13.82
C LYS A 41 -11.09 13.86 13.69
N GLY A 42 -11.17 13.24 12.51
CA GLY A 42 -12.06 12.12 12.24
C GLY A 42 -11.61 10.83 12.94
N ASP A 43 -12.53 9.91 13.18
CA ASP A 43 -12.25 8.58 13.72
C ASP A 43 -11.60 7.66 12.69
N TYR A 44 -11.69 8.02 11.43
CA TYR A 44 -11.05 7.37 10.29
C TYR A 44 -10.18 8.38 9.57
N ILE A 45 -9.00 7.97 9.19
CA ILE A 45 -7.98 8.79 8.50
C ILE A 45 -7.81 8.24 7.10
N MET A 46 -7.96 9.08 6.10
CA MET A 46 -7.64 8.74 4.72
C MET A 46 -6.31 9.39 4.33
N LEU A 47 -5.33 8.57 3.98
CA LEU A 47 -4.16 9.01 3.25
C LEU A 47 -4.55 9.06 1.77
N LEU A 48 -4.39 10.20 1.14
CA LEU A 48 -4.79 10.42 -0.25
C LEU A 48 -3.76 11.31 -0.93
N ASN A 49 -3.17 10.82 -2.00
CA ASN A 49 -2.23 11.59 -2.80
C ASN A 49 -2.97 12.73 -3.55
N ASN A 50 -2.23 13.79 -3.86
CA ASN A 50 -2.77 14.95 -4.59
C ASN A 50 -2.80 14.77 -6.12
N ASP A 51 -2.33 13.65 -6.62
CA ASP A 51 -2.29 13.27 -8.05
C ASP A 51 -3.22 12.09 -8.37
N VAL A 52 -4.34 11.99 -7.65
CA VAL A 52 -5.41 11.03 -7.89
C VAL A 52 -6.66 11.71 -8.42
N GLU A 53 -7.44 10.98 -9.22
CA GLU A 53 -8.76 11.40 -9.71
C GLU A 53 -9.79 10.30 -9.44
N LEU A 54 -10.93 10.68 -8.86
CA LEU A 54 -11.97 9.74 -8.46
C LEU A 54 -12.76 9.25 -9.68
N ILE A 55 -12.90 7.93 -9.81
CA ILE A 55 -13.76 7.27 -10.80
C ILE A 55 -15.06 6.83 -10.11
N THR A 56 -14.95 6.14 -8.98
CA THR A 56 -16.10 5.72 -8.18
C THR A 56 -16.63 6.90 -7.37
N PRO A 57 -17.93 7.28 -7.47
CA PRO A 57 -18.45 8.46 -6.79
C PRO A 57 -18.50 8.33 -5.25
N ASP A 58 -18.83 7.15 -4.73
CA ASP A 58 -19.11 6.93 -3.30
C ASP A 58 -17.95 6.20 -2.58
N ILE A 59 -16.70 6.57 -2.88
CA ILE A 59 -15.51 5.89 -2.34
C ILE A 59 -15.49 5.86 -0.81
N PHE A 60 -15.92 6.94 -0.16
CA PHE A 60 -15.90 7.02 1.30
C PHE A 60 -16.86 6.03 1.93
N GLN A 61 -18.06 5.87 1.37
CA GLN A 61 -19.07 4.95 1.88
C GLN A 61 -18.62 3.50 1.74
N SER A 62 -18.06 3.12 0.59
CA SER A 62 -17.55 1.78 0.36
C SER A 62 -16.41 1.44 1.30
N MET A 63 -15.34 2.24 1.28
CA MET A 63 -14.17 2.01 2.12
C MET A 63 -14.50 2.05 3.61
N LEU A 64 -15.37 2.98 4.03
CA LEU A 64 -15.79 3.10 5.42
C LEU A 64 -16.60 1.86 5.84
N GLY A 65 -17.52 1.38 5.00
CA GLY A 65 -18.31 0.18 5.27
C GLY A 65 -17.45 -1.05 5.56
N LEU A 66 -16.34 -1.22 4.84
CA LEU A 66 -15.35 -2.27 5.12
C LEU A 66 -14.51 -1.96 6.37
N CYS A 67 -14.04 -0.71 6.51
CA CYS A 67 -13.16 -0.31 7.60
C CYS A 67 -13.85 -0.30 8.97
N MET A 68 -15.19 -0.15 9.04
CA MET A 68 -15.96 -0.21 10.29
C MET A 68 -15.97 -1.59 10.94
N ARG A 69 -15.68 -2.66 10.21
CA ARG A 69 -15.58 -4.01 10.77
C ARG A 69 -14.47 -4.06 11.82
N PRO A 70 -14.70 -4.66 13.01
CA PRO A 70 -13.75 -4.64 14.11
C PRO A 70 -12.36 -5.16 13.74
N GLU A 71 -12.31 -6.22 12.94
CA GLU A 71 -11.09 -6.91 12.52
C GLU A 71 -10.31 -6.16 11.42
N VAL A 72 -10.92 -5.19 10.71
CA VAL A 72 -10.27 -4.45 9.61
C VAL A 72 -9.57 -3.22 10.17
N GLY A 73 -8.27 -3.10 9.92
CA GLY A 73 -7.47 -1.93 10.27
C GLY A 73 -7.34 -0.94 9.13
N ILE A 74 -7.13 -1.46 7.91
CA ILE A 74 -6.88 -0.66 6.70
C ILE A 74 -7.74 -1.15 5.55
N VAL A 75 -8.22 -0.20 4.73
CA VAL A 75 -8.82 -0.45 3.42
C VAL A 75 -8.09 0.37 2.37
N GLY A 76 -7.64 -0.26 1.27
CA GLY A 76 -7.00 0.40 0.12
C GLY A 76 -7.82 0.25 -1.14
N ALA A 77 -7.79 1.26 -2.01
CA ALA A 77 -8.53 1.31 -3.26
C ALA A 77 -7.79 0.64 -4.42
N LYS A 78 -8.51 0.32 -5.50
CA LYS A 78 -7.94 -0.02 -6.81
C LYS A 78 -7.44 1.24 -7.50
N LEU A 79 -6.18 1.26 -7.91
CA LEU A 79 -5.65 2.39 -8.68
C LEU A 79 -5.38 1.98 -10.13
N LEU A 80 -5.68 2.90 -11.03
CA LEU A 80 -5.52 2.75 -12.47
C LEU A 80 -4.55 3.79 -13.02
N TYR A 81 -3.84 3.42 -14.06
CA TYR A 81 -3.23 4.36 -14.97
C TYR A 81 -4.29 5.04 -15.86
N ASN A 82 -3.95 6.14 -16.48
CA ASN A 82 -4.85 6.91 -17.36
C ASN A 82 -5.31 6.15 -18.62
N ASP A 83 -4.69 5.03 -18.94
CA ASP A 83 -5.05 4.12 -20.03
C ASP A 83 -5.97 2.98 -19.58
N HIS A 84 -6.56 3.07 -18.38
CA HIS A 84 -7.40 2.05 -17.76
C HIS A 84 -6.70 0.73 -17.45
N THR A 85 -5.38 0.70 -17.43
CA THR A 85 -4.65 -0.46 -16.91
C THR A 85 -4.47 -0.36 -15.40
N VAL A 86 -4.43 -1.50 -14.73
CA VAL A 86 -4.25 -1.60 -13.28
C VAL A 86 -2.85 -1.11 -12.90
N GLN A 87 -2.78 -0.16 -11.97
CA GLN A 87 -1.57 0.25 -11.30
C GLN A 87 -1.41 -0.47 -9.96
N HIS A 88 -2.51 -0.57 -9.20
CA HIS A 88 -2.55 -1.21 -7.89
C HIS A 88 -3.84 -2.00 -7.68
N ALA A 89 -3.68 -3.24 -7.26
CA ALA A 89 -4.76 -4.13 -6.80
C ALA A 89 -4.25 -5.02 -5.64
N GLY A 90 -3.60 -4.39 -4.68
CA GLY A 90 -2.91 -5.03 -3.57
C GLY A 90 -1.41 -5.19 -3.81
N VAL A 91 -0.69 -5.41 -2.72
CA VAL A 91 0.77 -5.63 -2.71
C VAL A 91 1.05 -7.05 -2.23
N LEU A 92 1.88 -7.76 -2.99
CA LEU A 92 2.44 -9.05 -2.60
C LEU A 92 3.79 -8.83 -1.93
N VAL A 93 3.87 -9.14 -0.65
CA VAL A 93 5.12 -9.03 0.11
C VAL A 93 6.00 -10.26 -0.14
N GLY A 94 7.25 -10.01 -0.49
CA GLY A 94 8.23 -11.01 -0.96
C GLY A 94 8.37 -11.07 -2.48
N ALA A 95 7.53 -10.37 -3.23
CA ALA A 95 7.61 -10.25 -4.68
C ALA A 95 8.55 -9.12 -5.12
N GLY A 96 9.01 -9.16 -6.37
CA GLY A 96 9.85 -8.10 -6.94
C GLY A 96 11.13 -7.79 -6.16
N GLY A 97 11.58 -8.71 -5.33
CA GLY A 97 12.69 -8.56 -4.40
C GLY A 97 12.22 -8.40 -2.94
N LEU A 98 11.29 -7.50 -2.61
CA LEU A 98 10.74 -7.31 -1.27
C LEU A 98 9.21 -7.16 -1.24
N ALA A 99 8.64 -6.33 -2.09
CA ALA A 99 7.21 -6.13 -2.23
C ALA A 99 6.90 -5.51 -3.59
N ASP A 100 5.84 -5.95 -4.25
CA ASP A 100 5.44 -5.41 -5.54
C ASP A 100 3.92 -5.43 -5.71
N HIS A 101 3.44 -4.54 -6.59
CA HIS A 101 2.04 -4.45 -6.98
C HIS A 101 1.68 -5.62 -7.89
N VAL A 102 0.66 -6.39 -7.51
CA VAL A 102 0.14 -7.47 -8.34
C VAL A 102 -0.83 -6.94 -9.39
N PHE A 103 -0.94 -7.68 -10.50
CA PHE A 103 -1.82 -7.34 -11.63
C PHE A 103 -1.50 -6.04 -12.36
N LYS A 104 -0.35 -5.43 -12.11
CA LYS A 104 0.09 -4.21 -12.79
C LYS A 104 0.08 -4.39 -14.31
N GLY A 105 -0.58 -3.46 -15.04
CA GLY A 105 -0.62 -3.41 -16.50
C GLY A 105 -1.72 -4.24 -17.16
N ILE A 106 -2.53 -5.04 -16.43
CA ILE A 106 -3.73 -5.65 -17.03
C ILE A 106 -4.85 -4.61 -17.14
N HIS A 107 -5.83 -4.81 -18.02
CA HIS A 107 -6.99 -3.93 -18.12
C HIS A 107 -7.83 -3.95 -16.84
N GLU A 108 -8.50 -2.85 -16.50
CA GLU A 108 -9.27 -2.73 -15.25
C GLU A 108 -10.35 -3.80 -15.07
N ASP A 109 -10.93 -4.32 -16.15
CA ASP A 109 -11.97 -5.35 -16.14
C ASP A 109 -11.40 -6.77 -16.23
N ASP A 110 -10.09 -6.94 -16.40
CA ASP A 110 -9.46 -8.26 -16.40
C ASP A 110 -9.58 -8.85 -14.99
N PRO A 111 -10.18 -10.05 -14.84
CA PRO A 111 -10.34 -10.66 -13.53
C PRO A 111 -9.00 -11.04 -12.86
N GLY A 112 -7.92 -11.10 -13.61
CA GLY A 112 -6.65 -11.60 -13.11
C GLY A 112 -6.72 -13.06 -12.66
N TYR A 113 -5.76 -13.49 -11.85
CA TYR A 113 -5.73 -14.85 -11.32
C TYR A 113 -6.94 -15.11 -10.41
N MET A 114 -7.83 -16.01 -10.83
CA MET A 114 -9.03 -16.44 -10.10
C MET A 114 -9.95 -15.29 -9.63
N GLY A 115 -10.05 -14.22 -10.41
CA GLY A 115 -10.92 -13.08 -10.08
C GLY A 115 -10.33 -12.09 -9.06
N ARG A 116 -9.09 -12.27 -8.65
CA ARG A 116 -8.48 -11.48 -7.56
C ARG A 116 -8.29 -9.98 -7.89
N ALA A 117 -8.20 -9.62 -9.18
CA ALA A 117 -8.08 -8.22 -9.58
C ALA A 117 -9.40 -7.43 -9.50
N ILE A 118 -10.54 -8.14 -9.48
CA ILE A 118 -11.89 -7.55 -9.48
C ILE A 118 -12.71 -7.90 -8.23
N SER A 119 -12.12 -8.53 -7.23
CA SER A 119 -12.81 -8.93 -5.99
C SER A 119 -12.12 -8.31 -4.78
N SER A 120 -12.92 -7.70 -3.90
CA SER A 120 -12.42 -7.21 -2.61
C SER A 120 -11.95 -8.37 -1.75
N GLN A 121 -10.78 -8.25 -1.13
CA GLN A 121 -10.13 -9.35 -0.43
C GLN A 121 -9.08 -8.87 0.56
N ASP A 122 -8.73 -9.74 1.49
CA ASP A 122 -7.59 -9.53 2.38
C ASP A 122 -6.27 -9.65 1.62
N VAL A 123 -5.35 -8.73 1.92
CA VAL A 123 -4.01 -8.66 1.32
C VAL A 123 -2.95 -8.34 2.38
N SER A 124 -1.68 -8.51 2.05
CA SER A 124 -0.61 -8.17 2.98
C SER A 124 -0.36 -6.68 3.11
N ALA A 125 -0.52 -5.93 2.04
CA ALA A 125 -0.41 -4.48 2.06
C ALA A 125 -1.17 -3.84 0.89
N VAL A 126 -1.45 -2.54 1.03
CA VAL A 126 -2.01 -1.65 0.01
C VAL A 126 -1.21 -0.36 -0.02
N THR A 127 -1.25 0.36 -1.15
CA THR A 127 -0.54 1.64 -1.27
C THR A 127 -1.25 2.76 -0.53
N ALA A 128 -0.46 3.66 0.06
CA ALA A 128 -0.97 4.86 0.72
C ALA A 128 -1.37 6.00 -0.24
N ALA A 129 -1.32 5.77 -1.56
CA ALA A 129 -1.87 6.73 -2.51
C ALA A 129 -3.39 6.92 -2.36
N CYS A 130 -4.12 5.86 -1.91
CA CYS A 130 -5.49 5.95 -1.40
C CYS A 130 -5.70 4.84 -0.37
N LEU A 131 -5.65 5.19 0.92
CA LEU A 131 -5.71 4.26 2.04
C LEU A 131 -6.56 4.85 3.17
N LEU A 132 -7.55 4.10 3.64
CA LEU A 132 -8.37 4.45 4.81
C LEU A 132 -7.94 3.58 6.00
N VAL A 133 -7.71 4.20 7.15
CA VAL A 133 -7.32 3.53 8.40
C VAL A 133 -8.12 4.07 9.58
N LYS A 134 -8.43 3.24 10.58
CA LYS A 134 -8.96 3.71 11.87
C LYS A 134 -7.94 4.60 12.57
N ARG A 135 -8.37 5.74 13.14
CA ARG A 135 -7.51 6.59 13.97
C ARG A 135 -6.85 5.79 15.10
N SER A 136 -7.63 4.99 15.81
CA SER A 136 -7.13 4.16 16.92
C SER A 136 -6.03 3.19 16.49
N VAL A 137 -6.15 2.60 15.30
CA VAL A 137 -5.13 1.70 14.74
C VAL A 137 -3.89 2.47 14.31
N TYR A 138 -4.06 3.65 13.68
CA TYR A 138 -2.93 4.51 13.32
C TYR A 138 -2.10 4.91 14.55
N GLU A 139 -2.78 5.30 15.64
CA GLU A 139 -2.15 5.66 16.92
C GLU A 139 -1.49 4.45 17.60
N GLU A 140 -2.17 3.30 17.64
CA GLU A 140 -1.69 2.06 18.24
C GLU A 140 -0.37 1.59 17.63
N VAL A 141 -0.23 1.68 16.30
CA VAL A 141 0.99 1.24 15.61
C VAL A 141 2.04 2.35 15.47
N GLY A 142 1.77 3.56 15.98
CA GLY A 142 2.69 4.69 15.97
C GLY A 142 2.82 5.39 14.60
N GLY A 143 1.79 5.30 13.74
CA GLY A 143 1.79 5.95 12.42
C GLY A 143 2.78 5.34 11.43
N LEU A 144 3.17 6.14 10.44
CA LEU A 144 4.19 5.79 9.43
C LEU A 144 5.61 5.88 10.04
N GLU A 145 6.53 5.06 9.55
CA GLU A 145 7.92 5.09 9.99
C GLU A 145 8.69 6.18 9.25
N ASP A 146 9.25 7.14 9.99
CA ASP A 146 9.92 8.32 9.42
C ASP A 146 11.18 7.99 8.62
N GLU A 147 11.80 6.83 8.85
CA GLU A 147 12.96 6.37 8.09
C GLU A 147 12.62 5.95 6.64
N PHE A 148 11.34 5.64 6.34
CA PHE A 148 10.87 5.44 4.97
C PHE A 148 10.39 6.75 4.36
N GLN A 149 11.28 7.42 3.64
CA GLN A 149 11.01 8.75 3.09
C GLN A 149 10.05 8.70 1.90
N VAL A 150 10.15 7.65 1.06
CA VAL A 150 9.43 7.55 -0.20
C VAL A 150 8.90 6.16 -0.47
N ALA A 151 9.76 5.13 -0.49
CA ALA A 151 9.39 3.78 -0.82
C ALA A 151 9.08 2.97 0.44
N PHE A 152 8.18 1.99 0.30
CA PHE A 152 7.85 0.99 1.33
C PHE A 152 7.26 1.53 2.64
N ASN A 153 7.00 2.83 2.76
CA ASN A 153 6.35 3.41 3.94
C ASN A 153 4.96 2.80 4.17
N ASP A 154 4.20 2.58 3.12
CA ASP A 154 2.88 1.94 3.10
C ASP A 154 2.96 0.43 3.40
N VAL A 155 3.95 -0.25 2.85
CA VAL A 155 4.19 -1.68 3.13
C VAL A 155 4.56 -1.89 4.59
N ASP A 156 5.51 -1.12 5.13
CA ASP A 156 5.88 -1.17 6.56
C ASP A 156 4.67 -0.87 7.46
N PHE A 157 3.91 0.16 7.12
CA PHE A 157 2.72 0.55 7.88
C PHE A 157 1.66 -0.57 7.89
N CYS A 158 1.36 -1.15 6.72
CA CYS A 158 0.45 -2.29 6.63
C CYS A 158 0.95 -3.50 7.44
N LEU A 159 2.25 -3.79 7.40
CA LEU A 159 2.83 -4.90 8.18
C LEU A 159 2.77 -4.64 9.70
N LYS A 160 2.95 -3.38 10.16
CA LYS A 160 2.71 -3.00 11.56
C LYS A 160 1.27 -3.24 11.98
N VAL A 161 0.31 -2.80 11.17
CA VAL A 161 -1.13 -2.98 11.41
C VAL A 161 -1.51 -4.47 11.46
N ARG A 162 -0.97 -5.28 10.54
CA ARG A 162 -1.16 -6.73 10.57
C ARG A 162 -0.54 -7.39 11.81
N LYS A 163 0.65 -6.94 12.22
CA LYS A 163 1.30 -7.42 13.45
C LYS A 163 0.49 -7.11 14.70
N ALA A 164 -0.27 -6.01 14.70
CA ALA A 164 -1.23 -5.67 15.74
C ALA A 164 -2.53 -6.52 15.71
N GLY A 165 -2.69 -7.39 14.70
CA GLY A 165 -3.80 -8.34 14.61
C GLY A 165 -4.93 -7.92 13.67
N TYR A 166 -4.80 -6.82 12.94
CA TYR A 166 -5.83 -6.33 12.03
C TYR A 166 -5.64 -6.84 10.60
N LEU A 167 -6.74 -6.88 9.85
CA LEU A 167 -6.77 -7.20 8.43
C LEU A 167 -6.51 -5.94 7.60
N ILE A 168 -5.89 -6.14 6.45
CA ILE A 168 -5.74 -5.14 5.37
C ILE A 168 -6.63 -5.60 4.22
N VAL A 169 -7.58 -4.78 3.82
CA VAL A 169 -8.53 -5.11 2.75
C VAL A 169 -8.21 -4.28 1.50
N TYR A 170 -8.10 -4.94 0.37
CA TYR A 170 -8.16 -4.32 -0.95
C TYR A 170 -9.63 -4.25 -1.38
N ASP A 171 -10.13 -3.03 -1.66
CA ASP A 171 -11.49 -2.79 -2.16
C ASP A 171 -11.44 -2.62 -3.69
N ALA A 172 -11.91 -3.65 -4.42
CA ALA A 172 -11.89 -3.67 -5.88
C ALA A 172 -12.96 -2.76 -6.51
N ASP A 173 -14.01 -2.40 -5.75
CA ASP A 173 -15.13 -1.59 -6.22
C ASP A 173 -14.82 -0.08 -6.17
N VAL A 174 -13.82 0.30 -5.39
CA VAL A 174 -13.33 1.69 -5.30
C VAL A 174 -12.19 1.89 -6.27
N LYS A 175 -12.43 2.69 -7.32
CA LYS A 175 -11.48 2.95 -8.40
C LYS A 175 -11.09 4.42 -8.47
N LEU A 176 -9.79 4.68 -8.63
CA LEU A 176 -9.22 6.00 -8.89
C LEU A 176 -8.16 5.92 -10.00
N PHE A 177 -8.02 6.96 -10.80
CA PHE A 177 -6.79 7.18 -11.54
C PHE A 177 -5.70 7.71 -10.61
N HIS A 178 -4.47 7.25 -10.78
CA HIS A 178 -3.31 7.79 -10.06
C HIS A 178 -2.22 8.14 -11.07
N TYR A 179 -1.94 9.44 -11.16
CA TYR A 179 -1.03 10.04 -12.16
C TYR A 179 0.41 10.04 -11.66
N GLU A 180 0.87 8.89 -11.20
CA GLU A 180 2.18 8.66 -10.58
C GLU A 180 3.31 9.45 -11.20
N SER A 181 4.21 9.99 -10.36
CA SER A 181 5.47 10.63 -10.75
C SER A 181 5.39 11.95 -11.52
N LYS A 182 4.21 12.57 -11.69
CA LYS A 182 4.11 13.87 -12.38
C LYS A 182 4.87 14.99 -11.67
N SER A 183 4.87 14.98 -10.35
CA SER A 183 5.51 16.03 -9.54
C SER A 183 6.92 15.69 -9.08
N ARG A 184 7.24 14.40 -8.89
CA ARG A 184 8.52 13.94 -8.34
C ARG A 184 9.50 13.41 -9.40
N GLY A 185 9.02 12.93 -10.54
CA GLY A 185 9.81 12.22 -11.55
C GLY A 185 10.17 10.78 -11.14
N MET A 186 10.85 10.06 -12.03
CA MET A 186 11.25 8.67 -11.83
C MET A 186 12.49 8.56 -10.91
N GLU A 187 12.79 7.35 -10.41
CA GLU A 187 14.00 7.03 -9.63
C GLU A 187 15.23 6.94 -10.56
N ASP A 188 15.64 8.07 -11.14
CA ASP A 188 16.61 8.17 -12.23
C ASP A 188 17.95 8.83 -11.83
N THR A 189 18.10 9.27 -10.58
CA THR A 189 19.36 9.83 -10.07
C THR A 189 20.06 8.89 -9.11
N THR A 190 21.40 9.04 -8.98
CA THR A 190 22.22 8.24 -8.06
C THR A 190 21.74 8.36 -6.62
N GLU A 191 21.36 9.54 -6.16
CA GLU A 191 20.87 9.78 -4.81
C GLU A 191 19.56 9.04 -4.54
N ARG A 192 18.66 9.04 -5.52
CA ARG A 192 17.38 8.32 -5.43
C ARG A 192 17.58 6.82 -5.41
N PHE A 193 18.51 6.28 -6.21
CA PHE A 193 18.89 4.87 -6.17
C PHE A 193 19.47 4.46 -4.81
N ILE A 194 20.35 5.28 -4.24
CA ILE A 194 20.94 5.02 -2.91
C ILE A 194 19.85 5.04 -1.84
N ARG A 195 18.96 6.04 -1.85
CA ARG A 195 17.84 6.11 -0.92
C ARG A 195 16.96 4.87 -1.03
N PHE A 196 16.50 4.50 -2.24
CA PHE A 196 15.68 3.32 -2.48
C PHE A 196 16.36 2.05 -1.96
N GLY A 197 17.66 1.88 -2.23
CA GLY A 197 18.45 0.76 -1.70
C GLY A 197 18.49 0.72 -0.16
N ASN A 198 18.62 1.87 0.49
CA ASN A 198 18.60 1.99 1.95
C ASN A 198 17.20 1.62 2.51
N GLU A 199 16.13 2.10 1.89
CA GLU A 199 14.75 1.78 2.28
C GLU A 199 14.45 0.28 2.08
N MET A 200 14.97 -0.35 1.01
CA MET A 200 14.92 -1.81 0.82
C MET A 200 15.63 -2.56 1.96
N MET A 201 16.84 -2.16 2.30
CA MET A 201 17.60 -2.80 3.39
C MET A 201 16.88 -2.63 4.72
N LEU A 202 16.35 -1.45 5.00
CA LEU A 202 15.58 -1.17 6.21
C LEU A 202 14.34 -2.07 6.29
N LEU A 203 13.53 -2.15 5.23
CA LEU A 203 12.34 -3.00 5.21
C LEU A 203 12.69 -4.47 5.47
N ASN A 204 13.73 -4.96 4.80
CA ASN A 204 14.18 -6.34 5.00
C ASN A 204 14.71 -6.58 6.42
N SER A 205 15.42 -5.63 7.00
CA SER A 205 15.95 -5.74 8.38
C SER A 205 14.85 -5.79 9.43
N LYS A 206 13.73 -5.07 9.21
CA LYS A 206 12.58 -5.04 10.13
C LYS A 206 11.71 -6.29 10.03
N TRP A 207 11.53 -6.82 8.83
CA TRP A 207 10.52 -7.84 8.54
C TRP A 207 11.08 -9.18 8.04
N ASP A 208 12.39 -9.26 7.82
CA ASP A 208 13.11 -10.46 7.33
C ASP A 208 12.47 -11.09 6.08
N ILE A 209 12.08 -10.21 5.13
CA ILE A 209 11.25 -10.58 3.98
C ILE A 209 11.97 -11.59 3.08
N LEU A 210 13.27 -11.41 2.87
CA LEU A 210 14.04 -12.29 1.98
C LEU A 210 14.29 -13.68 2.54
N SER A 211 14.24 -13.85 3.86
CA SER A 211 14.63 -15.11 4.50
C SER A 211 13.45 -15.86 5.09
N THR A 212 12.60 -15.19 5.90
CA THR A 212 11.59 -15.87 6.70
C THR A 212 10.15 -15.48 6.39
N PHE A 213 9.91 -14.30 5.83
CA PHE A 213 8.55 -13.85 5.58
C PHE A 213 7.88 -14.69 4.49
N VAL A 214 6.64 -15.10 4.78
CA VAL A 214 5.75 -15.73 3.80
C VAL A 214 4.45 -14.93 3.78
N ASP A 215 4.05 -14.45 2.61
CA ASP A 215 2.78 -13.76 2.45
C ASP A 215 1.62 -14.74 2.66
N PRO A 216 0.76 -14.57 3.70
CA PRO A 216 -0.29 -15.54 4.01
C PRO A 216 -1.43 -15.53 3.00
N TYR A 217 -1.54 -14.49 2.16
CA TYR A 217 -2.55 -14.36 1.12
C TYR A 217 -2.06 -14.83 -0.24
N TYR A 218 -0.85 -15.38 -0.32
CA TYR A 218 -0.27 -15.90 -1.54
C TYR A 218 0.02 -17.39 -1.44
N ASN A 219 -0.40 -18.15 -2.46
CA ASN A 219 -0.19 -19.59 -2.46
C ASN A 219 1.31 -19.91 -2.56
N PRO A 220 1.89 -20.67 -1.61
CA PRO A 220 3.30 -20.97 -1.57
C PRO A 220 3.82 -21.78 -2.78
N ASN A 221 2.93 -22.40 -3.54
CA ASN A 221 3.28 -23.12 -4.76
C ASN A 221 3.39 -22.22 -5.99
N LEU A 222 3.07 -20.94 -5.86
CA LEU A 222 3.19 -19.96 -6.94
C LEU A 222 4.51 -19.20 -6.86
N SER A 223 4.95 -18.71 -8.01
CA SER A 223 6.20 -17.96 -8.14
C SER A 223 6.07 -16.54 -7.63
N TYR A 224 7.07 -16.05 -6.91
CA TYR A 224 7.22 -14.65 -6.51
C TYR A 224 8.00 -13.81 -7.56
N LEU A 225 8.47 -14.45 -8.62
CA LEU A 225 9.14 -13.76 -9.75
C LEU A 225 8.19 -13.61 -10.93
N GLU A 226 7.42 -14.64 -11.22
CA GLU A 226 6.37 -14.63 -12.23
C GLU A 226 5.05 -14.85 -11.52
N TYR A 227 4.38 -13.75 -11.14
CA TYR A 227 3.22 -13.79 -10.26
C TYR A 227 2.13 -14.72 -10.80
N TYR A 228 1.56 -15.52 -9.89
CA TYR A 228 0.49 -16.49 -10.15
C TYR A 228 0.83 -17.64 -11.12
N LYS A 229 2.08 -17.80 -11.52
CA LYS A 229 2.53 -19.01 -12.23
C LYS A 229 3.04 -20.06 -11.25
N ILE A 230 2.93 -21.32 -11.60
CA ILE A 230 3.41 -22.42 -10.76
C ILE A 230 4.93 -22.28 -10.57
N ASN A 231 5.36 -22.35 -9.33
CA ASN A 231 6.77 -22.33 -9.00
C ASN A 231 7.32 -23.76 -9.00
N HIS A 232 8.08 -24.11 -10.02
CA HIS A 232 8.74 -25.42 -10.13
C HIS A 232 10.00 -25.52 -9.26
N THR A 233 10.50 -24.40 -8.69
CA THR A 233 11.76 -24.35 -7.93
C THR A 233 11.55 -23.51 -6.66
N ILE A 234 10.96 -24.11 -5.63
CA ILE A 234 10.88 -23.45 -4.31
C ILE A 234 12.29 -23.45 -3.70
N LYS A 235 12.83 -22.28 -3.33
CA LYS A 235 14.10 -22.19 -2.61
C LYS A 235 14.05 -23.06 -1.36
N GLU A 236 15.08 -23.87 -1.11
CA GLU A 236 15.13 -24.86 -0.01
C GLU A 236 14.87 -24.24 1.39
N ALA A 237 15.34 -23.02 1.64
CA ALA A 237 15.07 -22.32 2.89
C ALA A 237 13.57 -22.05 3.11
N ARG A 238 12.87 -21.61 2.06
CA ARG A 238 11.43 -21.32 2.09
C ARG A 238 10.61 -22.61 2.23
N LYS A 239 11.05 -23.67 1.57
CA LYS A 239 10.47 -25.00 1.67
C LYS A 239 10.55 -25.55 3.10
N LYS A 240 11.70 -25.40 3.77
CA LYS A 240 11.86 -25.80 5.17
C LYS A 240 10.94 -25.05 6.10
N GLN A 241 10.71 -23.76 5.88
CA GLN A 241 9.79 -22.94 6.69
C GLN A 241 8.34 -23.33 6.49
N LEU A 242 7.92 -23.56 5.25
CA LEU A 242 6.57 -24.02 4.92
C LEU A 242 6.28 -25.39 5.56
N ILE A 243 7.28 -26.29 5.53
CA ILE A 243 7.19 -27.59 6.23
C ILE A 243 7.05 -27.41 7.76
N ALA A 244 7.85 -26.52 8.35
CA ALA A 244 7.83 -26.26 9.79
C ALA A 244 6.50 -25.65 10.27
N ARG A 245 5.77 -24.94 9.37
CA ARG A 245 4.45 -24.39 9.65
C ARG A 245 3.29 -25.32 9.31
N GLY A 246 3.56 -26.50 8.76
CA GLY A 246 2.51 -27.40 8.26
C GLY A 246 1.81 -26.92 6.98
N GLU A 247 2.34 -25.87 6.34
CA GLU A 247 1.78 -25.24 5.13
C GLU A 247 2.27 -25.90 3.83
N TYR A 248 3.25 -26.81 3.92
CA TYR A 248 3.79 -27.56 2.81
C TYR A 248 4.11 -29.00 3.23
N SER A 249 3.53 -29.95 2.51
CA SER A 249 3.94 -31.36 2.57
C SER A 249 4.79 -31.69 1.34
N ALA A 250 6.00 -32.18 1.56
CA ALA A 250 6.81 -32.67 0.44
C ALA A 250 6.02 -33.76 -0.31
N PRO A 251 6.06 -33.78 -1.65
CA PRO A 251 5.45 -34.89 -2.41
C PRO A 251 6.04 -36.21 -1.91
N LYS A 252 5.19 -37.14 -1.56
CA LYS A 252 5.62 -38.51 -1.22
C LYS A 252 6.27 -39.08 -2.49
N LYS A 253 7.51 -39.54 -2.36
CA LYS A 253 8.22 -40.22 -3.42
C LYS A 253 7.49 -41.51 -3.78
#